data_dd49be5b70bc05fa695c28ea7ee47bbf
#
_entry.id   dd49be5b70bc05fa695c28ea7ee47bbf
#
_cell.length_a   1.000
_cell.length_b   1.000
_cell.length_c   1.000
_cell.angle_alpha   90.00
_cell.angle_beta   90.00
_cell.angle_gamma   90.00
#
_symmetry.space_group_name_H-M   'P 1'
#
loop_
_entity.id
_entity.type
_entity.pdbx_description
1 polymer ?
#
loop_
_entity_poly.entity_id
_entity_poly.type
_entity_poly.pdbx_seq_one_letter_code
_entity_poly.pdbx_strand_id
1 'polypeptide(L)'
;MEKQLSFSHLEKELVKEFRNNINNSEGPIDVANHFSFVVCKLFKKVFSETDLELENNCAIFAPNEENYFKINDNLLQDDRFHKLWDNSDLPDLLKKFAETSYHKYLHHNKHLEKTNKKIRK
;
A
#
# COMPACT_ATOMS: atom_id res chain seq x y z
N MET A 1 24.07 -6.56 18.40
CA MET A 1 22.70 -6.07 18.44
C MET A 1 22.32 -5.45 17.09
N GLU A 2 21.38 -6.02 16.44
CA GLU A 2 20.95 -5.52 15.13
C GLU A 2 20.14 -4.25 15.27
N LYS A 3 20.54 -3.24 14.51
CA LYS A 3 19.75 -2.01 14.45
C LYS A 3 18.60 -2.20 13.48
N GLN A 4 17.40 -1.98 13.94
CA GLN A 4 16.25 -1.96 13.07
C GLN A 4 16.29 -0.69 12.23
N LEU A 5 16.17 -0.84 10.92
CA LEU A 5 16.16 0.28 10.00
C LEU A 5 14.80 0.96 10.02
N SER A 6 14.78 2.28 9.90
CA SER A 6 13.53 3.03 9.85
C SER A 6 13.45 3.83 8.56
N PHE A 7 12.31 3.71 7.89
CA PHE A 7 12.00 4.46 6.67
C PHE A 7 10.85 5.44 6.88
N SER A 8 10.58 5.79 8.13
CA SER A 8 9.47 6.69 8.45
C SER A 8 9.57 8.07 7.77
N HIS A 9 10.80 8.54 7.52
CA HIS A 9 10.99 9.80 6.79
C HIS A 9 10.50 9.71 5.35
N LEU A 10 10.63 8.55 4.72
CA LEU A 10 10.10 8.32 3.37
C LEU A 10 8.57 8.27 3.38
N GLU A 11 7.99 7.65 4.40
CA GLU A 11 6.54 7.62 4.59
C GLU A 11 6.01 9.04 4.72
N LYS A 12 6.67 9.90 5.50
CA LYS A 12 6.27 11.29 5.65
C LYS A 12 6.32 12.07 4.34
N GLU A 13 7.30 11.79 3.50
CA GLU A 13 7.39 12.42 2.17
C GLU A 13 6.21 12.01 1.27
N LEU A 14 5.78 10.77 1.37
CA LEU A 14 4.78 10.20 0.47
C LEU A 14 3.34 10.32 0.97
N VAL A 15 3.15 10.44 2.28
CA VAL A 15 1.82 10.34 2.89
C VAL A 15 0.88 11.46 2.44
N LYS A 16 1.40 12.66 2.29
CA LYS A 16 0.59 13.82 1.92
C LYS A 16 -0.03 13.65 0.52
N GLU A 17 0.80 13.28 -0.44
CA GLU A 17 0.34 13.01 -1.81
C GLU A 17 -0.62 11.82 -1.83
N PHE A 18 -0.27 10.75 -1.10
CA PHE A 18 -1.10 9.57 -1.02
C PHE A 18 -2.49 9.87 -0.47
N ARG A 19 -2.56 10.60 0.64
CA ARG A 19 -3.84 10.98 1.25
C ARG A 19 -4.69 11.83 0.31
N ASN A 20 -4.04 12.76 -0.39
CA ASN A 20 -4.73 13.60 -1.36
C ASN A 20 -5.32 12.75 -2.49
N ASN A 21 -4.53 11.81 -3.02
CA ASN A 21 -4.99 10.91 -4.08
C ASN A 21 -6.14 10.02 -3.61
N ILE A 22 -6.02 9.47 -2.39
CA ILE A 22 -7.07 8.62 -1.81
C ILE A 22 -8.37 9.41 -1.60
N ASN A 23 -8.27 10.64 -1.10
CA ASN A 23 -9.44 11.47 -0.88
C ASN A 23 -10.15 11.85 -2.18
N ASN A 24 -9.40 11.94 -3.27
CA ASN A 24 -9.94 12.26 -4.59
C ASN A 24 -10.28 11.02 -5.43
N SER A 25 -10.15 9.82 -4.85
CA SER A 25 -10.49 8.59 -5.55
C SER A 25 -11.98 8.53 -5.87
N GLU A 26 -12.30 8.01 -7.06
CA GLU A 26 -13.69 7.93 -7.54
C GLU A 26 -14.38 6.62 -7.20
N GLY A 27 -13.62 5.59 -6.81
CA GLY A 27 -14.20 4.30 -6.48
C GLY A 27 -13.14 3.33 -5.95
N PRO A 28 -13.55 2.08 -5.66
CA PRO A 28 -12.64 1.09 -5.07
C PRO A 28 -11.42 0.77 -5.94
N ILE A 29 -11.58 0.79 -7.26
CA ILE A 29 -10.46 0.51 -8.17
C ILE A 29 -9.39 1.59 -8.06
N ASP A 30 -9.80 2.86 -7.97
CA ASP A 30 -8.87 3.97 -7.78
C ASP A 30 -8.11 3.85 -6.46
N VAL A 31 -8.78 3.45 -5.39
CA VAL A 31 -8.15 3.23 -4.08
C VAL A 31 -7.03 2.20 -4.22
N ALA A 32 -7.32 1.06 -4.86
CA ALA A 32 -6.34 0.00 -5.06
C ALA A 32 -5.14 0.49 -5.89
N ASN A 33 -5.41 1.27 -6.93
CA ASN A 33 -4.35 1.80 -7.79
C ASN A 33 -3.45 2.79 -7.04
N HIS A 34 -4.02 3.65 -6.22
CA HIS A 34 -3.24 4.62 -5.43
C HIS A 34 -2.39 3.91 -4.38
N PHE A 35 -2.91 2.85 -3.77
CA PHE A 35 -2.12 2.05 -2.84
C PHE A 35 -0.89 1.45 -3.53
N SER A 36 -1.11 0.76 -4.66
CA SER A 36 -0.02 0.14 -5.43
C SER A 36 1.02 1.17 -5.85
N PHE A 37 0.57 2.34 -6.29
CA PHE A 37 1.45 3.42 -6.74
C PHE A 37 2.35 3.94 -5.61
N VAL A 38 1.79 4.20 -4.43
CA VAL A 38 2.58 4.71 -3.31
C VAL A 38 3.56 3.67 -2.80
N VAL A 39 3.15 2.40 -2.76
CA VAL A 39 4.04 1.32 -2.32
C VAL A 39 5.20 1.16 -3.29
N CYS A 40 4.95 1.20 -4.59
CA CYS A 40 6.01 1.12 -5.59
C CYS A 40 6.99 2.29 -5.45
N LYS A 41 6.49 3.50 -5.21
CA LYS A 41 7.36 4.66 -4.96
C LYS A 41 8.22 4.45 -3.72
N LEU A 42 7.62 3.97 -2.64
CA LEU A 42 8.33 3.70 -1.39
C LEU A 42 9.43 2.66 -1.62
N PHE A 43 9.10 1.56 -2.28
CA PHE A 43 10.05 0.49 -2.53
C PHE A 43 11.21 0.96 -3.43
N LYS A 44 10.93 1.76 -4.43
CA LYS A 44 11.99 2.30 -5.30
C LYS A 44 12.99 3.13 -4.50
N LYS A 45 12.51 3.88 -3.51
CA LYS A 45 13.40 4.65 -2.64
C LYS A 45 14.15 3.76 -1.65
N VAL A 46 13.47 2.78 -1.06
CA VAL A 46 14.05 1.88 -0.05
C VAL A 46 15.12 0.97 -0.68
N PHE A 47 14.86 0.45 -1.87
CA PHE A 47 15.74 -0.51 -2.54
C PHE A 47 16.63 0.13 -3.59
N SER A 48 16.79 1.45 -3.58
CA SER A 48 17.53 2.19 -4.60
C SER A 48 19.01 1.80 -4.65
N GLU A 49 19.59 1.35 -3.54
CA GLU A 49 20.99 0.94 -3.47
C GLU A 49 21.21 -0.55 -3.73
N THR A 50 20.14 -1.28 -4.00
CA THR A 50 20.21 -2.71 -4.29
C THR A 50 20.02 -2.94 -5.79
N ASP A 51 20.41 -4.12 -6.26
CA ASP A 51 20.19 -4.53 -7.64
C ASP A 51 18.80 -5.11 -7.86
N LEU A 52 17.94 -5.00 -6.87
CA LEU A 52 16.57 -5.53 -6.94
C LEU A 52 15.75 -4.78 -7.98
N GLU A 53 15.28 -5.51 -8.98
CA GLU A 53 14.38 -4.96 -9.98
C GLU A 53 12.95 -4.96 -9.43
N LEU A 54 12.31 -3.82 -9.51
CA LEU A 54 10.94 -3.66 -9.02
C LEU A 54 9.99 -3.53 -10.21
N GLU A 55 8.99 -4.40 -10.22
CA GLU A 55 7.91 -4.33 -11.19
C GLU A 55 6.88 -3.29 -10.74
N ASN A 56 5.96 -2.95 -11.64
CA ASN A 56 4.93 -1.94 -11.35
C ASN A 56 3.94 -2.39 -10.26
N ASN A 57 3.87 -3.70 -9.99
CA ASN A 57 2.97 -4.26 -8.99
C ASN A 57 3.76 -4.86 -7.82
N CYS A 58 4.47 -4.00 -7.09
CA CYS A 58 5.24 -4.44 -5.91
C CYS A 58 4.34 -5.02 -4.83
N ALA A 59 3.16 -4.43 -4.65
CA ALA A 59 2.15 -4.91 -3.72
C ALA A 59 0.79 -4.47 -4.22
N ILE A 60 -0.23 -5.25 -3.88
CA ILE A 60 -1.61 -4.93 -4.24
C ILE A 60 -2.45 -4.75 -2.98
N PHE A 61 -3.47 -3.90 -3.10
CA PHE A 61 -4.48 -3.76 -2.06
C PHE A 61 -5.36 -5.00 -2.06
N ALA A 62 -5.50 -5.65 -0.90
CA ALA A 62 -6.25 -6.90 -0.75
C ALA A 62 -7.12 -6.81 0.50
N PRO A 63 -8.34 -6.27 0.41
CA PRO A 63 -9.18 -6.02 1.57
C PRO A 63 -9.56 -7.29 2.35
N ASN A 64 -9.45 -8.46 1.73
CA ASN A 64 -9.75 -9.72 2.38
C ASN A 64 -8.55 -10.34 3.10
N GLU A 65 -7.37 -9.75 2.95
CA GLU A 65 -6.19 -10.21 3.66
C GLU A 65 -6.10 -9.57 5.04
N GLU A 66 -5.37 -10.21 5.95
CA GLU A 66 -5.25 -9.77 7.33
C GLU A 66 -4.80 -8.32 7.45
N ASN A 67 -3.80 -7.92 6.67
CA ASN A 67 -3.24 -6.57 6.71
C ASN A 67 -3.68 -5.70 5.54
N TYR A 68 -4.68 -6.17 4.76
CA TYR A 68 -5.27 -5.45 3.63
C TYR A 68 -4.36 -5.31 2.42
N PHE A 69 -3.22 -6.00 2.40
CA PHE A 69 -2.33 -5.98 1.25
C PHE A 69 -1.64 -7.32 1.04
N LYS A 70 -1.11 -7.50 -0.17
CA LYS A 70 -0.37 -8.69 -0.53
C LYS A 70 0.86 -8.28 -1.34
N ILE A 71 2.03 -8.79 -0.95
CA ILE A 71 3.30 -8.50 -1.62
C ILE A 71 3.45 -9.41 -2.84
N ASN A 72 4.05 -8.87 -3.90
CA ASN A 72 4.36 -9.63 -5.11
C ASN A 72 5.21 -10.87 -4.75
N ASP A 73 4.83 -12.04 -5.28
CA ASP A 73 5.50 -13.30 -4.98
C ASP A 73 7.00 -13.27 -5.35
N ASN A 74 7.35 -12.60 -6.43
CA ASN A 74 8.75 -12.48 -6.85
C ASN A 74 9.59 -11.76 -5.80
N LEU A 75 9.02 -10.75 -5.15
CA LEU A 75 9.70 -10.05 -4.05
C LEU A 75 9.82 -10.94 -2.82
N LEU A 76 8.76 -11.70 -2.51
CA LEU A 76 8.78 -12.59 -1.35
C LEU A 76 9.82 -13.69 -1.47
N GLN A 77 10.24 -14.03 -2.69
CA GLN A 77 11.26 -15.04 -2.95
C GLN A 77 12.68 -14.45 -3.01
N ASP A 78 12.82 -13.14 -2.93
CA ASP A 78 14.11 -12.47 -3.07
C ASP A 78 14.72 -12.18 -1.69
N ASP A 79 15.95 -12.65 -1.47
CA ASP A 79 16.64 -12.47 -0.19
C ASP A 79 16.95 -11.00 0.10
N ARG A 80 17.20 -10.20 -0.94
CA ARG A 80 17.48 -8.76 -0.78
C ARG A 80 16.24 -8.05 -0.23
N PHE A 81 15.06 -8.45 -0.70
CA PHE A 81 13.80 -7.92 -0.18
C PHE A 81 13.63 -8.26 1.30
N HIS A 82 13.81 -9.53 1.65
CA HIS A 82 13.63 -9.98 3.03
C HIS A 82 14.62 -9.34 3.98
N LYS A 83 15.84 -9.10 3.53
CA LYS A 83 16.86 -8.48 4.36
C LYS A 83 16.40 -7.12 4.89
N LEU A 84 15.78 -6.31 4.06
CA LEU A 84 15.26 -5.01 4.46
C LEU A 84 13.88 -5.12 5.11
N TRP A 85 13.02 -5.97 4.57
CA TRP A 85 11.67 -6.16 5.09
C TRP A 85 11.68 -6.63 6.55
N ASP A 86 12.51 -7.66 6.85
CA ASP A 86 12.55 -8.27 8.16
C ASP A 86 13.29 -7.42 9.20
N ASN A 87 14.14 -6.51 8.77
CA ASN A 87 15.02 -5.72 9.65
C ASN A 87 14.65 -4.24 9.68
N SER A 88 13.42 -3.88 9.29
CA SER A 88 12.99 -2.48 9.22
C SER A 88 11.54 -2.33 9.65
N ASP A 89 11.09 -1.09 9.70
CA ASP A 89 9.69 -0.74 9.95
C ASP A 89 8.84 -0.74 8.68
N LEU A 90 9.40 -1.24 7.56
CA LEU A 90 8.71 -1.25 6.28
C LEU A 90 7.34 -1.95 6.34
N PRO A 91 7.20 -3.12 6.99
CA PRO A 91 5.88 -3.74 7.12
C PRO A 91 4.85 -2.84 7.80
N ASP A 92 5.26 -2.11 8.83
CA ASP A 92 4.38 -1.19 9.54
C ASP A 92 3.95 -0.02 8.67
N LEU A 93 4.84 0.48 7.82
CA LEU A 93 4.53 1.58 6.91
C LEU A 93 3.52 1.14 5.86
N LEU A 94 3.71 -0.04 5.30
CA LEU A 94 2.73 -0.59 4.34
C LEU A 94 1.38 -0.79 4.99
N LYS A 95 1.37 -1.26 6.23
CA LYS A 95 0.13 -1.45 6.98
C LYS A 95 -0.63 -0.13 7.15
N LYS A 96 0.08 0.96 7.44
CA LYS A 96 -0.54 2.29 7.56
C LYS A 96 -1.19 2.72 6.25
N PHE A 97 -0.48 2.58 5.14
CA PHE A 97 -1.04 2.90 3.82
C PHE A 97 -2.24 2.01 3.49
N ALA A 98 -2.14 0.73 3.81
CA ALA A 98 -3.22 -0.23 3.55
C ALA A 98 -4.46 0.07 4.40
N GLU A 99 -4.29 0.44 5.67
CA GLU A 99 -5.41 0.79 6.54
C GLU A 99 -6.13 2.04 6.03
N THR A 100 -5.39 3.06 5.61
CA THR A 100 -5.96 4.27 5.01
C THR A 100 -6.76 3.91 3.76
N SER A 101 -6.21 3.05 2.91
CA SER A 101 -6.89 2.58 1.71
C SER A 101 -8.16 1.80 2.06
N TYR A 102 -8.09 0.94 3.07
CA TYR A 102 -9.22 0.12 3.50
C TYR A 102 -10.39 0.97 3.99
N HIS A 103 -10.11 2.02 4.77
CA HIS A 103 -11.16 2.92 5.24
C HIS A 103 -11.87 3.62 4.07
N LYS A 104 -11.12 4.05 3.07
CA LYS A 104 -11.71 4.68 1.89
C LYS A 104 -12.48 3.66 1.04
N TYR A 105 -11.94 2.44 0.93
CA TYR A 105 -12.62 1.34 0.25
C TYR A 105 -13.98 1.06 0.88
N LEU A 106 -14.05 1.00 2.21
CA LEU A 106 -15.33 0.81 2.92
C LEU A 106 -16.30 1.96 2.65
N HIS A 107 -15.79 3.18 2.63
CA HIS A 107 -16.61 4.36 2.35
C HIS A 107 -17.25 4.27 0.96
N HIS A 108 -16.48 3.90 -0.05
CA HIS A 108 -17.01 3.74 -1.41
C HIS A 108 -18.05 2.62 -1.48
N ASN A 109 -17.82 1.50 -0.82
CA ASN A 109 -18.75 0.39 -0.81
C ASN A 109 -20.09 0.76 -0.14
N LYS A 110 -20.04 1.48 0.96
CA LYS A 110 -21.25 1.95 1.64
C LYS A 110 -22.05 2.89 0.75
N HIS A 111 -21.37 3.77 0.04
CA HIS A 111 -22.02 4.70 -0.88
C HIS A 111 -22.71 3.97 -2.02
N LEU A 112 -22.03 2.97 -2.60
CA LEU A 112 -22.59 2.15 -3.67
C LEU A 112 -23.82 1.36 -3.19
N GLU A 113 -23.75 0.79 -1.99
CA GLU A 113 -24.87 0.06 -1.40
C GLU A 113 -26.09 0.96 -1.21
N LYS A 114 -25.90 2.16 -0.71
CA LYS A 114 -26.98 3.13 -0.53
C LYS A 114 -27.63 3.50 -1.87
N THR A 115 -26.81 3.72 -2.89
CA THR A 115 -27.29 4.05 -4.21
C THR A 115 -28.09 2.90 -4.81
N ASN A 116 -27.60 1.67 -4.67
CA ASN A 116 -28.29 0.48 -5.15
C ASN A 116 -29.65 0.29 -4.46
N LYS A 117 -29.72 0.52 -3.16
CA LYS A 117 -30.97 0.43 -2.41
C LYS A 117 -32.00 1.44 -2.89
N LYS A 118 -31.57 2.65 -3.23
CA LYS A 118 -32.47 3.67 -3.78
C LYS A 118 -33.00 3.28 -5.13
N ILE A 119 -32.20 2.65 -5.96
CA ILE A 119 -32.59 2.23 -7.32
C ILE A 119 -33.63 1.10 -7.27
N ARG A 120 -33.54 0.24 -6.26
CA ARG A 120 -34.42 -0.93 -6.13
C ARG A 120 -35.87 -0.63 -5.74
N LYS A 121 -36.19 0.57 -5.47
CA LYS A 121 -37.59 0.89 -5.16
C LYS A 121 -38.50 0.74 -6.39
#